data_a122dfcd3ca2270e9ceb36263609ca97
#
_entry.id   a122dfcd3ca2270e9ceb36263609ca97
#
_cell.length_a   1.000
_cell.length_b   1.000
_cell.length_c   1.000
_cell.angle_alpha   90.00
_cell.angle_beta   90.00
_cell.angle_gamma   90.00
#
_symmetry.space_group_name_H-M   'P 1'
#
loop_
_entity.id
_entity.type
_entity.pdbx_description
1 polymer ?
#
loop_
_entity_poly.entity_id
_entity_poly.type
_entity_poly.pdbx_seq_one_letter_code
_entity_poly.pdbx_strand_id
1 'polypeptide(L)'
;MRTNLTKLFTIIFVAAYFNAKAQTDSITFAHTGWNEQTIAKGIRWKSFHFENKSLFNANENINIIEIAPKQKHYRLHVVHSDSLETTSQLALRNNALAAINGSFFKMRGVDPDDNKKIDGKPVLERSKLDYNRSVVYLRENNLVIAENVEKDNKRKRHQQGSIAINKKSVSIVKDSADINWEHQLKGQDVLSTGPVMILEGVDQKIPNDAFDNDRHPRTAIGKKKDGTVVLLVVDGRASESAGMGIPELQKIFRWLHCIQAINLDGGGSTTMCVKGQPFKGVVNYPTDNKKYDHEGEREVANALVIVPR
;
A
#
# COMPACT_ATOMS: atom_id res chain seq x y z
N MET A 1 20.23 3.48 -48.61
CA MET A 1 19.02 4.16 -48.13
C MET A 1 17.83 3.24 -47.73
N ARG A 2 17.91 1.92 -47.85
CA ARG A 2 16.81 0.99 -47.48
C ARG A 2 16.79 0.56 -46.01
N THR A 3 17.87 0.71 -45.27
CA THR A 3 18.00 0.21 -43.86
C THR A 3 17.37 1.10 -42.80
N ASN A 4 17.13 2.38 -43.10
CA ASN A 4 16.57 3.31 -42.08
C ASN A 4 15.02 3.31 -42.06
N LEU A 5 14.39 2.93 -43.15
CA LEU A 5 12.91 2.89 -43.22
C LEU A 5 12.36 1.72 -42.42
N THR A 6 13.01 0.56 -42.46
CA THR A 6 12.57 -0.65 -41.73
C THR A 6 12.68 -0.47 -40.19
N LYS A 7 13.73 0.20 -39.72
CA LYS A 7 13.85 0.52 -38.27
C LYS A 7 12.81 1.51 -37.79
N LEU A 8 12.46 2.50 -38.62
CA LEU A 8 11.43 3.49 -38.29
C LEU A 8 10.03 2.84 -38.20
N PHE A 9 9.71 1.95 -39.14
CA PHE A 9 8.43 1.21 -39.14
C PHE A 9 8.32 0.27 -37.94
N THR A 10 9.41 -0.40 -37.52
CA THR A 10 9.42 -1.29 -36.37
C THR A 10 9.20 -0.51 -35.07
N ILE A 11 9.80 0.66 -34.90
CA ILE A 11 9.61 1.52 -33.73
C ILE A 11 8.18 2.05 -33.65
N ILE A 12 7.60 2.47 -34.76
CA ILE A 12 6.21 2.97 -34.83
C ILE A 12 5.21 1.84 -34.50
N PHE A 13 5.45 0.63 -35.01
CA PHE A 13 4.57 -0.52 -34.75
C PHE A 13 4.62 -0.97 -33.28
N VAL A 14 5.80 -0.97 -32.65
CA VAL A 14 5.96 -1.28 -31.23
C VAL A 14 5.28 -0.22 -30.36
N ALA A 15 5.48 1.06 -30.66
CA ALA A 15 4.82 2.15 -29.91
C ALA A 15 3.29 2.11 -30.04
N ALA A 16 2.76 1.82 -31.24
CA ALA A 16 1.33 1.68 -31.48
C ALA A 16 0.74 0.46 -30.74
N TYR A 17 1.46 -0.65 -30.67
CA TYR A 17 1.04 -1.85 -29.95
C TYR A 17 0.96 -1.64 -28.45
N PHE A 18 1.93 -0.94 -27.83
CA PHE A 18 1.91 -0.60 -26.41
C PHE A 18 0.78 0.38 -26.07
N ASN A 19 0.51 1.36 -26.91
CA ASN A 19 -0.60 2.28 -26.72
C ASN A 19 -1.97 1.58 -26.85
N ALA A 20 -2.13 0.68 -27.79
CA ALA A 20 -3.35 -0.09 -27.97
C ALA A 20 -3.63 -1.01 -26.75
N LYS A 21 -2.60 -1.67 -26.20
CA LYS A 21 -2.76 -2.48 -24.99
C LYS A 21 -3.09 -1.65 -23.75
N ALA A 22 -2.42 -0.52 -23.55
CA ALA A 22 -2.71 0.36 -22.43
C ALA A 22 -4.15 0.91 -22.49
N GLN A 23 -4.66 1.17 -23.68
CA GLN A 23 -6.05 1.58 -23.90
C GLN A 23 -7.03 0.43 -23.63
N THR A 24 -6.67 -0.81 -23.95
CA THR A 24 -7.49 -2.00 -23.65
C THR A 24 -7.59 -2.22 -22.15
N ASP A 25 -6.49 -2.14 -21.39
CA ASP A 25 -6.49 -2.33 -19.94
C ASP A 25 -7.35 -1.28 -19.23
N SER A 26 -7.27 0.00 -19.64
CA SER A 26 -8.09 1.06 -19.04
C SER A 26 -9.59 0.87 -19.32
N ILE A 27 -9.95 0.39 -20.51
CA ILE A 27 -11.33 0.07 -20.87
C ILE A 27 -11.82 -1.12 -20.04
N THR A 28 -11.03 -2.18 -19.94
CA THR A 28 -11.34 -3.35 -19.12
C THR A 28 -11.60 -2.93 -17.67
N PHE A 29 -10.73 -2.14 -17.09
CA PHE A 29 -10.87 -1.66 -15.72
C PHE A 29 -12.11 -0.75 -15.55
N ALA A 30 -12.38 0.15 -16.49
CA ALA A 30 -13.51 1.07 -16.42
C ALA A 30 -14.87 0.37 -16.54
N HIS A 31 -14.95 -0.74 -17.29
CA HIS A 31 -16.18 -1.52 -17.49
C HIS A 31 -16.28 -2.74 -16.55
N THR A 32 -15.42 -2.84 -15.54
CA THR A 32 -15.46 -3.93 -14.58
C THR A 32 -16.75 -3.94 -13.79
N GLY A 33 -17.42 -5.08 -13.78
CA GLY A 33 -18.60 -5.34 -12.92
C GLY A 33 -18.18 -5.65 -11.48
N TRP A 34 -17.73 -4.65 -10.75
CA TRP A 34 -17.26 -4.80 -9.36
C TRP A 34 -18.33 -5.43 -8.46
N ASN A 35 -17.95 -6.43 -7.66
CA ASN A 35 -18.72 -6.81 -6.50
C ASN A 35 -18.62 -5.66 -5.49
N GLU A 36 -19.73 -4.97 -5.23
CA GLU A 36 -19.74 -3.79 -4.37
C GLU A 36 -20.65 -3.98 -3.17
N GLN A 37 -20.13 -3.66 -1.98
CA GLN A 37 -20.87 -3.66 -0.72
C GLN A 37 -20.69 -2.34 0.01
N THR A 38 -21.79 -1.71 0.41
CA THR A 38 -21.77 -0.61 1.37
C THR A 38 -21.57 -1.16 2.77
N ILE A 39 -20.38 -0.98 3.36
CA ILE A 39 -20.04 -1.48 4.70
C ILE A 39 -20.40 -0.49 5.80
N ALA A 40 -20.53 0.78 5.46
CA ALA A 40 -21.14 1.82 6.29
C ALA A 40 -21.53 3.02 5.40
N LYS A 41 -22.33 3.95 5.95
CA LYS A 41 -22.73 5.16 5.21
C LYS A 41 -21.50 5.92 4.71
N GLY A 42 -21.33 6.00 3.38
CA GLY A 42 -20.22 6.65 2.71
C GLY A 42 -18.92 5.86 2.74
N ILE A 43 -18.97 4.56 3.03
CA ILE A 43 -17.81 3.65 2.94
C ILE A 43 -18.25 2.41 2.17
N ARG A 44 -17.56 2.13 1.06
CA ARG A 44 -17.85 1.01 0.15
C ARG A 44 -16.63 0.14 0.00
N TRP A 45 -16.83 -1.16 0.04
CA TRP A 45 -15.86 -2.15 -0.36
C TRP A 45 -16.23 -2.70 -1.72
N LYS A 46 -15.24 -2.83 -2.60
CA LYS A 46 -15.34 -3.38 -3.95
C LYS A 46 -14.28 -4.43 -4.14
N SER A 47 -14.64 -5.53 -4.82
CA SER A 47 -13.68 -6.56 -5.20
C SER A 47 -13.94 -7.04 -6.61
N PHE A 48 -12.88 -7.46 -7.30
CA PHE A 48 -12.99 -8.10 -8.60
C PHE A 48 -11.76 -8.97 -8.87
N HIS A 49 -12.01 -10.16 -9.45
CA HIS A 49 -10.98 -11.07 -9.93
C HIS A 49 -10.92 -11.02 -11.45
N PHE A 50 -9.83 -10.46 -11.98
CA PHE A 50 -9.53 -10.40 -13.40
C PHE A 50 -8.90 -11.71 -13.85
N GLU A 51 -9.67 -12.56 -14.52
CA GLU A 51 -9.24 -13.85 -15.03
C GLU A 51 -8.79 -13.75 -16.50
N ASN A 52 -8.27 -14.87 -17.03
CA ASN A 52 -7.86 -15.02 -18.43
C ASN A 52 -6.85 -13.95 -18.89
N LYS A 53 -6.01 -13.49 -17.97
CA LYS A 53 -5.00 -12.45 -18.21
C LYS A 53 -5.60 -11.16 -18.77
N SER A 54 -6.81 -10.82 -18.33
CA SER A 54 -7.60 -9.71 -18.88
C SER A 54 -7.11 -8.33 -18.46
N LEU A 55 -6.30 -8.21 -17.40
CA LEU A 55 -5.72 -6.93 -16.95
C LEU A 55 -4.19 -7.03 -16.94
N PHE A 56 -3.49 -6.11 -17.61
CA PHE A 56 -2.02 -6.11 -17.73
C PHE A 56 -1.42 -7.44 -18.22
N ASN A 57 -2.19 -8.21 -19.01
CA ASN A 57 -1.82 -9.55 -19.47
C ASN A 57 -1.53 -10.52 -18.31
N ALA A 58 -2.26 -10.38 -17.20
CA ALA A 58 -2.19 -11.22 -16.01
C ALA A 58 -3.57 -11.45 -15.39
N ASN A 59 -3.67 -12.46 -14.55
CA ASN A 59 -4.76 -12.60 -13.60
C ASN A 59 -4.47 -11.70 -12.40
N GLU A 60 -5.48 -10.95 -11.95
CA GLU A 60 -5.32 -10.02 -10.83
C GLU A 60 -6.55 -10.07 -9.93
N ASN A 61 -6.34 -10.14 -8.63
CA ASN A 61 -7.41 -9.98 -7.65
C ASN A 61 -7.23 -8.66 -6.90
N ILE A 62 -8.22 -7.77 -7.04
CA ILE A 62 -8.16 -6.41 -6.52
C ILE A 62 -9.28 -6.17 -5.53
N ASN A 63 -8.94 -5.63 -4.37
CA ASN A 63 -9.88 -5.17 -3.37
C ASN A 63 -9.68 -3.67 -3.12
N ILE A 64 -10.76 -2.92 -3.06
CA ILE A 64 -10.77 -1.46 -2.92
C ILE A 64 -11.76 -1.07 -1.83
N ILE A 65 -11.35 -0.17 -0.93
CA ILE A 65 -12.26 0.54 -0.04
C ILE A 65 -12.27 2.02 -0.41
N GLU A 66 -13.43 2.56 -0.70
CA GLU A 66 -13.64 3.99 -0.91
C GLU A 66 -14.30 4.61 0.32
N ILE A 67 -13.67 5.67 0.84
CA ILE A 67 -14.17 6.46 1.98
C ILE A 67 -14.60 7.82 1.43
N ALA A 68 -15.90 8.12 1.47
CA ALA A 68 -16.42 9.38 0.99
C ALA A 68 -15.85 10.58 1.77
N PRO A 69 -15.71 11.75 1.14
CA PRO A 69 -15.24 12.95 1.81
C PRO A 69 -16.19 13.39 2.95
N LYS A 70 -15.63 14.09 3.92
CA LYS A 70 -16.39 14.61 5.07
C LYS A 70 -17.15 13.54 5.87
N GLN A 71 -16.58 12.33 5.96
CA GLN A 71 -17.14 11.24 6.75
C GLN A 71 -17.35 11.69 8.21
N LYS A 72 -18.60 11.48 8.73
CA LYS A 72 -18.99 11.98 10.06
C LYS A 72 -18.85 10.93 11.16
N HIS A 73 -19.01 9.65 10.83
CA HIS A 73 -19.11 8.56 11.80
C HIS A 73 -17.81 7.76 11.95
N TYR A 74 -16.97 7.80 10.93
CA TYR A 74 -15.72 7.06 10.90
C TYR A 74 -14.56 7.97 10.51
N ARG A 75 -13.34 7.58 10.87
CA ARG A 75 -12.10 8.23 10.47
C ARG A 75 -11.07 7.18 10.05
N LEU A 76 -10.22 7.54 9.13
CA LEU A 76 -8.97 6.80 8.90
C LEU A 76 -8.02 7.13 10.05
N HIS A 77 -7.26 6.13 10.50
CA HIS A 77 -6.36 6.23 11.63
C HIS A 77 -5.16 5.29 11.40
N VAL A 78 -3.97 5.70 11.85
CA VAL A 78 -2.80 4.83 11.93
C VAL A 78 -2.81 4.16 13.29
N VAL A 79 -2.54 2.86 13.33
CA VAL A 79 -2.34 2.10 14.55
C VAL A 79 -1.03 1.34 14.50
N HIS A 80 -0.39 1.19 15.64
CA HIS A 80 0.85 0.41 15.77
C HIS A 80 0.68 -0.78 16.71
N SER A 81 1.66 -1.66 16.68
CA SER A 81 1.87 -2.71 17.65
C SER A 81 3.28 -2.62 18.23
N ASP A 82 3.44 -2.77 19.53
CA ASP A 82 4.75 -2.89 20.18
C ASP A 82 5.43 -4.23 19.86
N SER A 83 4.62 -5.22 19.50
CA SER A 83 5.03 -6.46 18.87
C SER A 83 4.38 -6.56 17.50
N LEU A 84 4.83 -7.47 16.65
CA LEU A 84 4.13 -7.69 15.38
C LEU A 84 2.77 -8.37 15.64
N GLU A 85 1.73 -7.88 14.97
CA GLU A 85 0.36 -8.44 14.99
C GLU A 85 -0.16 -8.52 13.56
N THR A 86 -1.08 -9.45 13.26
CA THR A 86 -1.73 -9.47 11.95
C THR A 86 -2.62 -8.23 11.76
N THR A 87 -2.85 -7.85 10.50
CA THR A 87 -3.74 -6.72 10.20
C THR A 87 -5.14 -6.95 10.75
N SER A 88 -5.64 -8.19 10.74
CA SER A 88 -6.93 -8.55 11.34
C SER A 88 -6.95 -8.40 12.85
N GLN A 89 -5.86 -8.72 13.55
CA GLN A 89 -5.73 -8.50 15.01
C GLN A 89 -5.71 -7.01 15.35
N LEU A 90 -4.93 -6.20 14.59
CA LEU A 90 -4.92 -4.74 14.72
C LEU A 90 -6.31 -4.13 14.47
N ALA A 91 -7.02 -4.61 13.45
CA ALA A 91 -8.39 -4.20 13.16
C ALA A 91 -9.35 -4.53 14.32
N LEU A 92 -9.30 -5.75 14.82
CA LEU A 92 -10.17 -6.22 15.91
C LEU A 92 -9.93 -5.41 17.20
N ARG A 93 -8.66 -5.27 17.61
CA ARG A 93 -8.26 -4.55 18.82
C ARG A 93 -8.71 -3.08 18.81
N ASN A 94 -8.75 -2.47 17.64
CA ASN A 94 -9.19 -1.08 17.47
C ASN A 94 -10.67 -0.94 17.10
N ASN A 95 -11.46 -2.00 17.17
CA ASN A 95 -12.87 -2.01 16.76
C ASN A 95 -13.07 -1.42 15.36
N ALA A 96 -12.15 -1.68 14.45
CA ALA A 96 -12.18 -1.11 13.12
C ALA A 96 -13.31 -1.70 12.25
N LEU A 97 -13.90 -0.86 11.42
CA LEU A 97 -14.83 -1.26 10.36
C LEU A 97 -14.09 -1.98 9.24
N ALA A 98 -12.89 -1.51 8.91
CA ALA A 98 -11.99 -2.11 7.93
C ALA A 98 -10.55 -1.68 8.20
N ALA A 99 -9.60 -2.41 7.64
CA ALA A 99 -8.18 -2.15 7.76
C ALA A 99 -7.41 -2.61 6.54
N ILE A 100 -6.24 -2.00 6.31
CA ILE A 100 -5.16 -2.53 5.46
C ILE A 100 -3.85 -2.49 6.25
N ASN A 101 -2.88 -3.35 5.89
CA ASN A 101 -1.53 -3.25 6.44
C ASN A 101 -0.94 -1.86 6.16
N GLY A 102 -0.01 -1.45 7.01
CA GLY A 102 0.62 -0.14 6.91
C GLY A 102 1.94 -0.15 6.13
N SER A 103 2.97 0.46 6.72
CA SER A 103 4.25 0.68 6.08
C SER A 103 5.32 -0.28 6.58
N PHE A 104 6.54 -0.09 6.09
CA PHE A 104 7.68 -1.00 6.21
C PHE A 104 8.21 -1.14 7.64
N PHE A 105 8.65 -2.34 7.97
CA PHE A 105 9.11 -2.71 9.31
C PHE A 105 10.17 -3.82 9.26
N LYS A 106 10.79 -4.12 10.40
CA LYS A 106 11.73 -5.24 10.56
C LYS A 106 10.98 -6.50 10.96
N MET A 107 11.06 -7.54 10.14
CA MET A 107 10.47 -8.85 10.42
C MET A 107 11.27 -9.58 11.50
N ARG A 108 10.58 -10.40 12.31
CA ARG A 108 11.26 -11.31 13.27
C ARG A 108 12.08 -12.35 12.52
N GLY A 109 13.26 -12.69 13.10
CA GLY A 109 14.14 -13.76 12.59
C GLY A 109 14.86 -13.44 11.27
N VAL A 110 14.58 -12.30 10.63
CA VAL A 110 15.24 -11.83 9.40
C VAL A 110 16.24 -10.71 9.70
N ASP A 111 16.02 -9.97 10.79
CA ASP A 111 16.95 -8.95 11.25
C ASP A 111 18.19 -9.64 11.88
N PRO A 112 19.42 -9.33 11.39
CA PRO A 112 20.65 -9.82 12.01
C PRO A 112 20.75 -9.52 13.52
N ASP A 113 20.08 -8.47 13.98
CA ASP A 113 20.06 -8.07 15.39
C ASP A 113 19.14 -8.97 16.25
N ASP A 114 18.15 -9.65 15.66
CA ASP A 114 17.27 -10.59 16.38
C ASP A 114 18.04 -11.82 16.95
N ASN A 115 19.18 -12.15 16.34
CA ASN A 115 20.01 -13.32 16.70
C ASN A 115 21.35 -12.96 17.34
N LYS A 116 21.65 -11.66 17.53
CA LYS A 116 22.88 -11.25 18.18
C LYS A 116 22.88 -11.63 19.65
N LYS A 117 23.95 -12.29 20.05
CA LYS A 117 24.29 -12.53 21.47
C LYS A 117 25.51 -11.70 21.82
N ILE A 118 25.48 -10.94 22.87
CA ILE A 118 26.66 -10.34 23.51
C ILE A 118 26.89 -11.11 24.80
N ASP A 119 28.08 -11.67 24.95
CA ASP A 119 28.49 -12.51 26.10
C ASP A 119 27.53 -13.69 26.38
N GLY A 120 27.05 -14.33 25.30
CA GLY A 120 26.16 -15.49 25.38
C GLY A 120 24.71 -15.17 25.77
N LYS A 121 24.38 -13.91 26.07
CA LYS A 121 23.02 -13.45 26.38
C LYS A 121 22.39 -12.85 25.13
N PRO A 122 21.12 -13.12 24.84
CA PRO A 122 20.39 -12.44 23.76
C PRO A 122 20.48 -10.93 23.97
N VAL A 123 20.74 -10.17 22.91
CA VAL A 123 20.65 -8.69 22.93
C VAL A 123 19.18 -8.31 22.96
N LEU A 124 18.52 -8.67 24.05
CA LEU A 124 17.12 -8.33 24.32
C LEU A 124 16.88 -6.81 24.44
N GLU A 125 17.94 -6.04 24.69
CA GLU A 125 17.81 -4.61 24.92
C GLU A 125 17.55 -3.83 23.65
N ARG A 126 18.06 -4.24 22.49
CA ARG A 126 17.73 -3.58 21.22
C ARG A 126 16.33 -3.95 20.71
N SER A 127 15.90 -5.19 20.92
CA SER A 127 14.52 -5.59 20.61
C SER A 127 13.50 -4.92 21.56
N LYS A 128 13.94 -4.46 22.75
CA LYS A 128 13.13 -3.67 23.66
C LYS A 128 13.14 -2.17 23.35
N LEU A 129 14.16 -1.66 22.66
CA LEU A 129 14.24 -0.27 22.24
C LEU A 129 13.46 0.00 20.96
N ASP A 130 13.27 -1.01 20.13
CA ASP A 130 12.41 -0.95 18.93
C ASP A 130 10.98 -1.39 19.31
N TYR A 131 10.30 -0.58 20.10
CA TYR A 131 8.94 -0.88 20.56
C TYR A 131 7.98 -1.26 19.45
N ASN A 132 8.20 -0.77 18.25
CA ASN A 132 7.25 -0.97 17.16
C ASN A 132 7.85 -1.68 15.95
N ARG A 133 9.15 -1.90 15.84
CA ARG A 133 9.84 -2.45 14.66
C ARG A 133 9.63 -1.70 13.33
N SER A 134 8.90 -0.58 13.30
CA SER A 134 8.81 0.28 12.11
C SER A 134 10.19 0.83 11.74
N VAL A 135 10.48 0.86 10.44
CA VAL A 135 11.72 1.46 9.90
C VAL A 135 11.46 2.82 9.24
N VAL A 136 10.26 3.33 9.43
CA VAL A 136 9.74 4.58 8.88
C VAL A 136 9.17 5.44 9.98
N TYR A 137 9.12 6.75 9.75
CA TYR A 137 8.46 7.67 10.68
C TYR A 137 6.99 7.27 10.87
N LEU A 138 6.60 7.12 12.12
CA LEU A 138 5.24 6.82 12.53
C LEU A 138 4.85 7.73 13.70
N ARG A 139 3.77 8.48 13.51
CA ARG A 139 3.10 9.26 14.55
C ARG A 139 1.64 8.83 14.65
N GLU A 140 1.22 8.48 15.84
CA GLU A 140 -0.16 8.09 16.16
C GLU A 140 -0.71 9.01 17.25
N ASN A 141 -1.89 9.60 17.04
CA ASN A 141 -2.53 10.52 17.99
C ASN A 141 -1.60 11.63 18.52
N ASN A 142 -0.78 12.23 17.65
CA ASN A 142 0.25 13.24 17.95
C ASN A 142 1.47 12.72 18.74
N LEU A 143 1.56 11.43 19.04
CA LEU A 143 2.71 10.81 19.67
C LEU A 143 3.61 10.17 18.59
N VAL A 144 4.88 10.51 18.59
CA VAL A 144 5.87 9.84 17.73
C VAL A 144 6.18 8.46 18.33
N ILE A 145 5.89 7.42 17.55
CA ILE A 145 6.08 6.01 17.92
C ILE A 145 7.41 5.51 17.36
N ALA A 146 7.75 5.87 16.14
CA ALA A 146 8.99 5.47 15.49
C ALA A 146 9.54 6.59 14.61
N GLU A 147 10.85 6.64 14.53
CA GLU A 147 11.60 7.51 13.63
C GLU A 147 12.03 6.76 12.37
N ASN A 148 12.43 7.48 11.33
CA ASN A 148 13.04 6.88 10.16
C ASN A 148 14.36 6.23 10.52
N VAL A 149 14.52 4.96 10.15
CA VAL A 149 15.81 4.27 10.23
C VAL A 149 16.62 4.61 9.00
N GLU A 150 17.52 5.58 9.12
CA GLU A 150 18.39 6.01 8.04
C GLU A 150 19.70 5.22 8.02
N LYS A 151 20.26 5.05 6.83
CA LYS A 151 21.60 4.55 6.63
C LYS A 151 22.36 5.55 5.76
N ASP A 152 23.52 6.01 6.24
CA ASP A 152 24.38 6.96 5.54
C ASP A 152 23.70 8.30 5.20
N ASN A 153 22.82 8.80 6.08
CA ASN A 153 22.05 10.04 5.93
C ASN A 153 21.26 10.12 4.61
N LYS A 154 20.85 8.97 4.09
CA LYS A 154 20.06 8.89 2.86
C LYS A 154 18.70 8.28 3.14
N ARG A 155 17.65 8.97 2.70
CA ARG A 155 16.30 8.44 2.72
C ARG A 155 16.17 7.25 1.78
N LYS A 156 15.61 6.19 2.29
CA LYS A 156 15.25 5.01 1.49
C LYS A 156 13.94 5.29 0.73
N ARG A 157 13.66 4.49 -0.29
CA ARG A 157 12.42 4.58 -1.09
C ARG A 157 11.16 4.69 -0.22
N HIS A 158 11.06 3.86 0.79
CA HIS A 158 9.92 3.81 1.72
C HIS A 158 9.89 4.96 2.76
N GLN A 159 10.73 5.96 2.60
CA GLN A 159 10.80 7.17 3.42
C GLN A 159 10.65 8.44 2.57
N GLN A 160 10.23 8.30 1.30
CA GLN A 160 10.17 9.40 0.34
C GLN A 160 8.81 10.10 0.29
N GLY A 161 7.89 9.67 1.09
CA GLY A 161 6.60 10.30 1.22
C GLY A 161 5.93 9.93 2.53
N SER A 162 4.87 10.64 2.86
CA SER A 162 4.08 10.37 4.06
C SER A 162 2.60 10.58 3.81
N ILE A 163 1.82 9.80 4.53
CA ILE A 163 0.38 9.98 4.68
C ILE A 163 0.17 10.77 5.96
N ALA A 164 -0.41 11.96 5.87
CA ALA A 164 -0.78 12.78 7.02
C ALA A 164 -2.30 12.77 7.18
N ILE A 165 -2.78 12.35 8.35
CA ILE A 165 -4.19 12.15 8.64
C ILE A 165 -4.61 13.09 9.76
N ASN A 166 -5.66 13.84 9.50
CA ASN A 166 -6.36 14.68 10.47
C ASN A 166 -7.81 14.19 10.64
N LYS A 167 -8.52 14.73 11.62
CA LYS A 167 -9.94 14.42 11.83
C LYS A 167 -10.81 14.55 10.57
N LYS A 168 -10.45 15.43 9.62
CA LYS A 168 -11.29 15.75 8.45
C LYS A 168 -10.60 15.55 7.10
N SER A 169 -9.31 15.25 7.09
CA SER A 169 -8.54 15.20 5.84
C SER A 169 -7.42 14.16 5.89
N VAL A 170 -7.16 13.60 4.73
CA VAL A 170 -5.97 12.80 4.43
C VAL A 170 -5.19 13.54 3.35
N SER A 171 -3.89 13.62 3.50
CA SER A 171 -2.99 14.18 2.48
C SER A 171 -1.78 13.27 2.31
N ILE A 172 -1.33 13.16 1.08
CA ILE A 172 -0.08 12.48 0.71
C ILE A 172 0.91 13.59 0.38
N VAL A 173 2.05 13.54 1.03
CA VAL A 173 3.12 14.55 0.92
C VAL A 173 4.39 13.84 0.49
N LYS A 174 5.14 14.45 -0.41
CA LYS A 174 6.46 13.97 -0.82
C LYS A 174 7.53 14.60 0.08
N ASP A 175 8.65 13.90 0.24
CA ASP A 175 9.78 14.35 1.03
C ASP A 175 10.30 15.74 0.60
N SER A 176 10.88 16.44 1.56
CA SER A 176 11.56 17.73 1.35
C SER A 176 13.05 17.59 1.66
N ALA A 177 13.80 18.67 1.42
CA ALA A 177 15.22 18.72 1.76
C ALA A 177 15.49 18.75 3.27
N ASP A 178 14.49 19.09 4.09
CA ASP A 178 14.59 19.03 5.55
C ASP A 178 14.53 17.58 6.02
N ILE A 179 15.52 17.12 6.76
CA ILE A 179 15.61 15.76 7.25
C ILE A 179 14.49 15.40 8.23
N ASN A 180 13.94 16.38 8.92
CA ASN A 180 12.88 16.21 9.93
C ASN A 180 11.52 16.72 9.45
N TRP A 181 11.27 16.76 8.15
CA TRP A 181 10.06 17.35 7.59
C TRP A 181 8.77 16.65 8.06
N GLU A 182 8.83 15.36 8.41
CA GLU A 182 7.68 14.62 8.92
C GLU A 182 7.16 15.20 10.24
N HIS A 183 8.06 15.71 11.10
CA HIS A 183 7.67 16.35 12.37
C HIS A 183 6.84 17.61 12.14
N GLN A 184 7.03 18.29 11.01
CA GLN A 184 6.33 19.52 10.66
C GLN A 184 4.96 19.27 10.00
N LEU A 185 4.66 18.02 9.63
CA LEU A 185 3.39 17.68 8.98
C LEU A 185 2.21 17.91 9.94
N LYS A 186 1.20 18.62 9.43
CA LYS A 186 -0.06 18.85 10.13
C LYS A 186 -0.94 17.61 10.04
N GLY A 187 -0.74 16.64 10.93
CA GLY A 187 -1.53 15.41 11.04
C GLY A 187 -1.52 14.90 12.46
N GLN A 188 -2.64 14.41 12.98
CA GLN A 188 -2.64 13.67 14.24
C GLN A 188 -1.89 12.36 14.08
N ASP A 189 -2.07 11.75 12.90
CA ASP A 189 -1.35 10.55 12.50
C ASP A 189 -0.51 10.87 11.26
N VAL A 190 0.72 10.36 11.23
CA VAL A 190 1.63 10.44 10.09
C VAL A 190 2.31 9.10 9.92
N LEU A 191 2.33 8.59 8.69
CA LEU A 191 3.00 7.36 8.35
C LEU A 191 3.84 7.57 7.09
N SER A 192 5.16 7.50 7.23
CA SER A 192 6.06 7.54 6.09
C SER A 192 6.03 6.23 5.32
N THR A 193 6.10 6.33 4.00
CA THR A 193 6.06 5.18 3.09
C THR A 193 6.54 5.59 1.69
N GLY A 194 6.37 4.72 0.69
CA GLY A 194 6.71 5.04 -0.70
C GLY A 194 6.89 3.82 -1.61
N PRO A 195 7.09 4.09 -2.89
CA PRO A 195 7.23 5.41 -3.52
C PRO A 195 5.91 6.19 -3.65
N VAL A 196 6.00 7.52 -3.77
CA VAL A 196 4.88 8.37 -4.18
C VAL A 196 4.63 8.13 -5.66
N MET A 197 3.40 7.77 -6.02
CA MET A 197 3.04 7.45 -7.41
C MET A 197 2.39 8.64 -8.13
N ILE A 198 1.50 9.35 -7.47
CA ILE A 198 0.79 10.52 -8.02
C ILE A 198 0.82 11.62 -6.98
N LEU A 199 1.14 12.85 -7.40
CA LEU A 199 1.11 14.03 -6.56
C LEU A 199 0.47 15.18 -7.32
N GLU A 200 -0.55 15.82 -6.74
CA GLU A 200 -1.30 16.94 -7.33
C GLU A 200 -1.75 16.65 -8.78
N GLY A 201 -2.17 15.41 -9.05
CA GLY A 201 -2.61 14.98 -10.36
C GLY A 201 -1.48 14.71 -11.37
N VAL A 202 -0.22 14.79 -10.95
CA VAL A 202 0.94 14.53 -11.80
C VAL A 202 1.58 13.19 -11.44
N ASP A 203 1.83 12.34 -12.44
CA ASP A 203 2.55 11.08 -12.25
C ASP A 203 3.98 11.35 -11.81
N GLN A 204 4.37 10.70 -10.73
CA GLN A 204 5.76 10.72 -10.27
C GLN A 204 6.58 9.70 -11.06
N LYS A 205 7.85 10.03 -11.27
CA LYS A 205 8.78 9.10 -11.89
C LYS A 205 9.02 7.92 -10.95
N ILE A 206 8.69 6.73 -11.41
CA ILE A 206 8.97 5.48 -10.70
C ILE A 206 10.39 5.03 -11.09
N PRO A 207 11.23 4.65 -10.12
CA PRO A 207 12.53 4.06 -10.43
C PRO A 207 12.39 2.79 -11.27
N ASN A 208 13.42 2.49 -12.06
CA ASN A 208 13.47 1.31 -12.92
C ASN A 208 14.33 0.24 -12.26
N ASP A 209 13.81 -0.41 -11.25
CA ASP A 209 14.49 -1.52 -10.55
C ASP A 209 13.51 -2.67 -10.26
N ALA A 210 14.02 -3.78 -9.74
CA ALA A 210 13.23 -4.98 -9.48
C ALA A 210 12.07 -4.73 -8.50
N PHE A 211 12.28 -3.95 -7.45
CA PHE A 211 11.22 -3.66 -6.49
C PHE A 211 10.02 -2.98 -7.16
N ASP A 212 10.26 -2.04 -8.06
CA ASP A 212 9.21 -1.25 -8.69
C ASP A 212 8.59 -1.97 -9.90
N ASN A 213 9.40 -2.75 -10.65
CA ASN A 213 8.93 -3.38 -11.89
C ASN A 213 8.39 -4.79 -11.70
N ASP A 214 8.91 -5.55 -10.73
CA ASP A 214 8.47 -6.93 -10.53
C ASP A 214 7.07 -6.96 -9.93
N ARG A 215 6.31 -7.98 -10.33
CA ARG A 215 4.95 -8.19 -9.85
C ARG A 215 4.98 -8.78 -8.45
N HIS A 216 4.34 -8.09 -7.54
CA HIS A 216 4.16 -8.50 -6.14
C HIS A 216 2.75 -8.17 -5.67
N PRO A 217 2.25 -8.82 -4.60
CA PRO A 217 1.13 -8.28 -3.85
C PRO A 217 1.43 -6.84 -3.46
N ARG A 218 0.46 -5.93 -3.60
CA ARG A 218 0.63 -4.50 -3.32
C ARG A 218 -0.47 -3.97 -2.43
N THR A 219 -0.09 -3.05 -1.56
CA THR A 219 -1.00 -2.24 -0.75
C THR A 219 -0.71 -0.77 -1.04
N ALA A 220 -1.74 0.03 -1.21
CA ALA A 220 -1.58 1.45 -1.51
C ALA A 220 -2.79 2.26 -1.07
N ILE A 221 -2.58 3.57 -0.95
CA ILE A 221 -3.61 4.55 -0.65
C ILE A 221 -3.58 5.68 -1.67
N GLY A 222 -4.76 6.18 -2.04
CA GLY A 222 -4.90 7.34 -2.90
C GLY A 222 -6.00 8.28 -2.43
N LYS A 223 -6.04 9.45 -3.04
CA LYS A 223 -7.05 10.48 -2.78
C LYS A 223 -7.53 11.08 -4.08
N LYS A 224 -8.85 11.15 -4.26
CA LYS A 224 -9.51 11.81 -5.38
C LYS A 224 -9.59 13.32 -5.16
N LYS A 225 -9.90 14.07 -6.22
CA LYS A 225 -10.03 15.54 -6.17
C LYS A 225 -11.15 16.00 -5.23
N ASP A 226 -12.25 15.23 -5.13
CA ASP A 226 -13.37 15.52 -4.23
C ASP A 226 -13.07 15.23 -2.74
N GLY A 227 -11.91 14.61 -2.46
CA GLY A 227 -11.47 14.21 -1.12
C GLY A 227 -11.79 12.76 -0.77
N THR A 228 -12.41 11.98 -1.65
CA THR A 228 -12.59 10.53 -1.46
C THR A 228 -11.23 9.87 -1.27
N VAL A 229 -11.08 9.08 -0.21
CA VAL A 229 -9.89 8.27 0.05
C VAL A 229 -10.10 6.86 -0.49
N VAL A 230 -9.09 6.33 -1.16
CA VAL A 230 -9.09 5.00 -1.77
C VAL A 230 -8.00 4.17 -1.10
N LEU A 231 -8.38 3.08 -0.43
CA LEU A 231 -7.47 2.04 0.05
C LEU A 231 -7.54 0.89 -0.95
N LEU A 232 -6.40 0.37 -1.39
CA LEU A 232 -6.33 -0.66 -2.42
C LEU A 232 -5.33 -1.73 -2.04
N VAL A 233 -5.71 -2.98 -2.21
CA VAL A 233 -4.79 -4.12 -2.21
C VAL A 233 -4.94 -4.93 -3.50
N VAL A 234 -3.82 -5.43 -3.98
CA VAL A 234 -3.73 -6.40 -5.09
C VAL A 234 -3.04 -7.63 -4.55
N ASP A 235 -3.66 -8.77 -4.71
CA ASP A 235 -3.02 -10.05 -4.39
C ASP A 235 -1.93 -10.40 -5.40
N GLY A 236 -1.09 -11.37 -5.09
CA GLY A 236 -0.02 -11.74 -6.01
C GLY A 236 0.71 -13.00 -5.57
N ARG A 237 1.76 -13.36 -6.33
CA ARG A 237 2.59 -14.56 -6.09
C ARG A 237 1.83 -15.87 -6.24
N ALA A 238 0.72 -15.86 -6.97
CA ALA A 238 -0.11 -17.01 -7.24
C ALA A 238 -0.54 -17.04 -8.73
N SER A 239 -0.96 -18.19 -9.23
CA SER A 239 -1.52 -18.33 -10.59
C SER A 239 -2.83 -17.57 -10.75
N GLU A 240 -3.59 -17.45 -9.67
CA GLU A 240 -4.87 -16.74 -9.58
C GLU A 240 -4.69 -15.22 -9.57
N SER A 241 -3.57 -14.74 -9.04
CA SER A 241 -3.21 -13.33 -9.05
C SER A 241 -1.70 -13.16 -9.11
N ALA A 242 -1.22 -12.52 -10.16
CA ALA A 242 0.21 -12.32 -10.36
C ALA A 242 0.78 -11.19 -9.47
N GLY A 243 -0.05 -10.23 -9.14
CA GLY A 243 0.34 -8.98 -8.51
C GLY A 243 0.79 -7.93 -9.53
N MET A 244 1.16 -6.77 -9.05
CA MET A 244 1.47 -5.63 -9.91
C MET A 244 2.86 -5.05 -9.66
N GLY A 245 3.48 -4.51 -10.71
CA GLY A 245 4.55 -3.53 -10.59
C GLY A 245 3.97 -2.17 -10.17
N ILE A 246 4.82 -1.31 -9.60
CA ILE A 246 4.40 0.05 -9.20
C ILE A 246 3.89 0.88 -10.40
N PRO A 247 4.47 0.80 -11.62
CA PRO A 247 3.90 1.49 -12.78
C PRO A 247 2.48 1.04 -13.17
N GLU A 248 2.14 -0.25 -12.97
CA GLU A 248 0.79 -0.76 -13.19
C GLU A 248 -0.17 -0.24 -12.11
N LEU A 249 0.26 -0.29 -10.84
CA LEU A 249 -0.48 0.25 -9.72
C LEU A 249 -0.75 1.76 -9.86
N GLN A 250 0.24 2.54 -10.35
CA GLN A 250 0.08 3.96 -10.67
C GLN A 250 -1.06 4.18 -11.69
N LYS A 251 -1.12 3.36 -12.75
CA LYS A 251 -2.22 3.41 -13.75
C LYS A 251 -3.58 3.13 -13.12
N ILE A 252 -3.68 2.13 -12.22
CA ILE A 252 -4.93 1.84 -11.48
C ILE A 252 -5.40 3.09 -10.73
N PHE A 253 -4.54 3.78 -10.01
CA PHE A 253 -4.92 5.00 -9.29
C PHE A 253 -5.31 6.15 -10.23
N ARG A 254 -4.71 6.22 -11.42
CA ARG A 254 -5.16 7.13 -12.47
C ARG A 254 -6.58 6.83 -12.95
N TRP A 255 -6.88 5.57 -13.22
CA TRP A 255 -8.21 5.13 -13.65
C TRP A 255 -9.26 5.28 -12.55
N LEU A 256 -8.84 5.24 -11.29
CA LEU A 256 -9.68 5.59 -10.13
C LEU A 256 -9.82 7.10 -9.92
N HIS A 257 -9.25 7.94 -10.80
CA HIS A 257 -9.27 9.41 -10.73
C HIS A 257 -8.62 9.99 -9.47
N CYS A 258 -7.61 9.34 -8.93
CA CYS A 258 -6.84 9.85 -7.81
C CYS A 258 -5.87 10.96 -8.27
N ILE A 259 -5.82 12.04 -7.50
CA ILE A 259 -4.85 13.13 -7.67
C ILE A 259 -3.62 12.97 -6.77
N GLN A 260 -3.70 12.10 -5.78
CA GLN A 260 -2.58 11.70 -4.92
C GLN A 260 -2.63 10.18 -4.76
N ALA A 261 -1.46 9.52 -4.82
CA ALA A 261 -1.34 8.10 -4.54
C ALA A 261 0.07 7.75 -4.04
N ILE A 262 0.16 6.84 -3.07
CA ILE A 262 1.41 6.37 -2.49
C ILE A 262 1.31 4.88 -2.18
N ASN A 263 2.41 4.16 -2.43
CA ASN A 263 2.54 2.75 -2.11
C ASN A 263 2.82 2.56 -0.61
N LEU A 264 2.29 1.50 -0.05
CA LEU A 264 2.54 1.00 1.31
C LEU A 264 3.42 -0.26 1.26
N ASP A 265 3.62 -0.94 2.40
CA ASP A 265 4.28 -2.23 2.39
C ASP A 265 3.43 -3.28 1.66
N GLY A 266 4.11 -4.13 0.91
CA GLY A 266 3.49 -5.12 0.03
C GLY A 266 3.94 -6.55 0.34
N GLY A 267 3.89 -7.39 -0.69
CA GLY A 267 4.31 -8.79 -0.57
C GLY A 267 3.47 -9.56 0.44
N GLY A 268 4.11 -10.29 1.35
CA GLY A 268 3.42 -11.06 2.39
C GLY A 268 2.62 -10.22 3.38
N SER A 269 2.91 -8.91 3.50
CA SER A 269 2.16 -8.01 4.39
C SER A 269 0.80 -7.59 3.81
N THR A 270 0.59 -7.73 2.49
CA THR A 270 -0.62 -7.26 1.80
C THR A 270 -1.87 -7.92 2.35
N THR A 271 -2.64 -7.17 3.11
CA THR A 271 -3.88 -7.63 3.75
C THR A 271 -4.93 -6.53 3.77
N MET A 272 -6.17 -6.88 3.46
CA MET A 272 -7.35 -6.05 3.70
C MET A 272 -8.36 -6.80 4.55
N CYS A 273 -8.86 -6.15 5.59
CA CYS A 273 -9.90 -6.70 6.46
C CYS A 273 -11.15 -5.84 6.41
N VAL A 274 -12.31 -6.47 6.42
CA VAL A 274 -13.64 -5.85 6.51
C VAL A 274 -14.43 -6.54 7.62
N LYS A 275 -14.90 -5.77 8.59
CA LYS A 275 -15.64 -6.27 9.75
C LYS A 275 -16.90 -7.03 9.32
N GLY A 276 -17.11 -8.20 9.91
CA GLY A 276 -18.27 -9.05 9.63
C GLY A 276 -18.08 -9.99 8.43
N GLN A 277 -16.98 -9.89 7.70
CA GLN A 277 -16.64 -10.89 6.68
C GLN A 277 -16.04 -12.15 7.32
N PRO A 278 -16.10 -13.32 6.65
CA PRO A 278 -15.44 -14.56 7.09
C PRO A 278 -13.93 -14.37 7.33
N PHE A 279 -13.24 -15.42 7.79
CA PHE A 279 -11.78 -15.46 7.93
C PHE A 279 -11.23 -14.27 8.77
N LYS A 280 -11.84 -13.97 9.91
CA LYS A 280 -11.49 -12.81 10.77
C LYS A 280 -11.62 -11.46 10.05
N GLY A 281 -12.41 -11.43 8.99
CA GLY A 281 -12.61 -10.26 8.15
C GLY A 281 -11.65 -10.11 6.98
N VAL A 282 -10.68 -11.00 6.79
CA VAL A 282 -9.73 -10.95 5.67
C VAL A 282 -10.44 -11.21 4.35
N VAL A 283 -10.40 -10.24 3.45
CA VAL A 283 -11.16 -10.28 2.19
C VAL A 283 -10.31 -10.49 0.94
N ASN A 284 -9.00 -10.36 1.06
CA ASN A 284 -8.04 -10.69 0.02
C ASN A 284 -7.36 -12.04 0.32
N TYR A 285 -6.36 -12.43 -0.47
CA TYR A 285 -5.62 -13.68 -0.35
C TYR A 285 -4.14 -13.42 0.00
N PRO A 286 -3.81 -13.15 1.28
CA PRO A 286 -2.42 -12.93 1.69
C PRO A 286 -1.58 -14.18 1.47
N THR A 287 -0.38 -14.04 0.93
CA THR A 287 0.46 -15.17 0.50
C THR A 287 1.73 -15.37 1.32
N ASP A 288 1.76 -14.95 2.59
CA ASP A 288 2.94 -15.18 3.45
C ASP A 288 3.09 -16.66 3.80
N ASN A 289 1.99 -17.42 3.87
CA ASN A 289 1.96 -18.87 4.01
C ASN A 289 2.23 -19.64 2.69
N LYS A 290 2.49 -18.93 1.57
CA LYS A 290 2.70 -19.48 0.21
C LYS A 290 1.48 -20.24 -0.35
N LYS A 291 0.28 -19.92 0.10
CA LYS A 291 -0.98 -20.43 -0.39
C LYS A 291 -1.87 -19.29 -0.86
N TYR A 292 -2.79 -19.59 -1.76
CA TYR A 292 -3.82 -18.63 -2.18
C TYR A 292 -5.09 -18.89 -1.36
N ASP A 293 -5.07 -18.44 -0.10
CA ASP A 293 -6.17 -18.55 0.84
C ASP A 293 -6.28 -17.28 1.71
N HIS A 294 -7.26 -17.20 2.59
CA HIS A 294 -7.47 -16.03 3.46
C HIS A 294 -6.69 -16.13 4.79
N GLU A 295 -5.84 -17.13 4.98
CA GLU A 295 -5.18 -17.44 6.25
C GLU A 295 -3.69 -17.05 6.25
N GLY A 296 -3.19 -16.54 5.11
CA GLY A 296 -1.77 -16.23 4.92
C GLY A 296 -1.36 -14.83 5.37
N GLU A 297 -1.99 -14.23 6.40
CA GLU A 297 -1.59 -12.94 6.92
C GLU A 297 -0.19 -12.98 7.54
N ARG A 298 0.62 -11.97 7.23
CA ARG A 298 1.86 -11.67 7.96
C ARG A 298 1.57 -10.79 9.17
N GLU A 299 2.26 -11.04 10.28
CA GLU A 299 2.32 -10.09 11.39
C GLU A 299 3.09 -8.83 10.96
N VAL A 300 2.52 -7.65 11.20
CA VAL A 300 3.03 -6.33 10.80
C VAL A 300 3.15 -5.41 12.00
N ALA A 301 3.97 -4.35 11.88
CA ALA A 301 4.19 -3.39 12.95
C ALA A 301 3.14 -2.27 13.03
N ASN A 302 2.42 -2.04 11.94
CA ASN A 302 1.44 -0.95 11.86
C ASN A 302 0.39 -1.23 10.77
N ALA A 303 -0.75 -0.55 10.87
CA ALA A 303 -1.85 -0.66 9.93
C ALA A 303 -2.57 0.70 9.77
N LEU A 304 -3.29 0.84 8.66
CA LEU A 304 -4.30 1.87 8.45
C LEU A 304 -5.68 1.28 8.72
N VAL A 305 -6.38 1.83 9.68
CA VAL A 305 -7.69 1.34 10.14
C VAL A 305 -8.78 2.39 9.95
N ILE A 306 -10.00 1.95 9.65
CA ILE A 306 -11.20 2.80 9.62
C ILE A 306 -11.95 2.56 10.92
N VAL A 307 -11.90 3.52 11.84
CA VAL A 307 -12.48 3.41 13.18
C VAL A 307 -13.63 4.38 13.40
N PRO A 308 -14.57 4.09 14.30
CA PRO A 308 -15.55 5.08 14.74
C PRO A 308 -14.87 6.36 15.26
N ARG A 309 -15.56 7.49 15.12
CA ARG A 309 -15.09 8.79 15.62
C ARG A 309 -15.34 8.97 17.08
#